data_57fa3c58467ae1ee4403bc48a70e9614
#
_entry.id   57fa3c58467ae1ee4403bc48a70e9614
#
_cell.length_a   1.000
_cell.length_b   1.000
_cell.length_c   1.000
_cell.angle_alpha   90.00
_cell.angle_beta   90.00
_cell.angle_gamma   90.00
#
_symmetry.space_group_name_H-M   'P 1'
#
loop_
_entity.id
_entity.type
_entity.pdbx_description
1 polymer ?
#
loop_
_entity_poly.entity_id
_entity_poly.type
_entity_poly.pdbx_seq_one_letter_code
_entity_poly.pdbx_strand_id
1 'polypeptide(L)'
;MAALATTISVLGAVALFEPVNGYQVRRELLSWQLDQWAQIKPGSIYSMLATLTRQGYLERHDISDDGRAVAVHTTTVAGRHRL
;
A
#
# COMPACT_ATOMS: atom_id res chain seq x y z
N MET A 1 9.61 -1.41 16.46
CA MET A 1 10.24 -0.72 15.32
C MET A 1 9.19 -0.10 14.44
N ALA A 2 9.23 1.21 14.30
CA ALA A 2 8.23 1.95 13.54
C ALA A 2 8.14 1.49 12.09
N ALA A 3 9.28 1.18 11.45
CA ALA A 3 9.31 0.77 10.05
C ALA A 3 8.55 -0.53 9.81
N LEU A 4 8.66 -1.49 10.73
CA LEU A 4 7.94 -2.77 10.59
C LEU A 4 6.44 -2.57 10.74
N ALA A 5 6.01 -1.79 11.74
CA ALA A 5 4.60 -1.49 11.95
C ALA A 5 4.02 -0.74 10.75
N THR A 6 4.77 0.19 10.17
CA THR A 6 4.36 0.94 9.00
C THR A 6 4.16 0.00 7.80
N THR A 7 5.10 -0.90 7.57
CA THR A 7 5.04 -1.86 6.47
C THR A 7 3.81 -2.77 6.60
N ILE A 8 3.56 -3.30 7.79
CA ILE A 8 2.40 -4.16 8.05
C ILE A 8 1.09 -3.36 7.84
N SER A 9 1.06 -2.10 8.27
CA SER A 9 -0.13 -1.27 8.08
C SER A 9 -0.41 -1.01 6.61
N VAL A 10 0.62 -0.76 5.80
CA VAL A 10 0.46 -0.58 4.36
C VAL A 10 -0.07 -1.86 3.72
N LEU A 11 0.51 -3.00 4.07
CA LEU A 11 0.06 -4.29 3.56
C LEU A 11 -1.39 -4.58 3.96
N GLY A 12 -1.74 -4.29 5.20
CA GLY A 12 -3.10 -4.45 5.70
C GLY A 12 -4.11 -3.56 4.98
N ALA A 13 -3.72 -2.31 4.69
CA ALA A 13 -4.57 -1.38 3.95
C ALA A 13 -4.84 -1.91 2.54
N VAL A 14 -3.82 -2.45 1.86
CA VAL A 14 -4.03 -3.06 0.55
C VAL A 14 -4.99 -4.24 0.66
N ALA A 15 -4.80 -5.10 1.65
CA ALA A 15 -5.67 -6.26 1.83
C ALA A 15 -7.13 -5.87 2.05
N LEU A 16 -7.38 -4.76 2.75
CA LEU A 16 -8.74 -4.32 3.03
C LEU A 16 -9.43 -3.65 1.84
N PHE A 17 -8.67 -2.94 1.03
CA PHE A 17 -9.26 -2.10 -0.03
C PHE A 17 -8.86 -2.48 -1.44
N GLU A 18 -8.18 -3.62 -1.63
CA GLU A 18 -7.71 -4.03 -2.95
C GLU A 18 -8.84 -4.21 -3.97
N PRO A 19 -8.59 -3.86 -5.24
CA PRO A 19 -7.36 -3.28 -5.76
C PRO A 19 -7.26 -1.80 -5.42
N VAL A 20 -6.07 -1.32 -5.09
CA VAL A 20 -5.90 0.03 -4.55
C VAL A 20 -4.60 0.65 -5.05
N ASN A 21 -4.62 1.97 -5.33
CA ASN A 21 -3.41 2.70 -5.70
C ASN A 21 -2.78 3.34 -4.46
N GLY A 22 -1.55 3.87 -4.65
CA GLY A 22 -0.80 4.45 -3.52
C GLY A 22 -1.49 5.65 -2.87
N TYR A 23 -2.16 6.47 -3.68
CA TYR A 23 -2.90 7.62 -3.15
C TYR A 23 -4.04 7.17 -2.23
N GLN A 24 -4.77 6.12 -2.64
CA GLN A 24 -5.87 5.58 -1.83
C GLN A 24 -5.36 4.97 -0.54
N VAL A 25 -4.22 4.24 -0.59
CA VAL A 25 -3.60 3.68 0.60
C VAL A 25 -3.26 4.80 1.58
N ARG A 26 -2.61 5.87 1.08
CA ARG A 26 -2.23 7.00 1.93
C ARG A 26 -3.46 7.64 2.56
N ARG A 27 -4.50 7.87 1.77
CA ARG A 27 -5.74 8.49 2.26
C ARG A 27 -6.38 7.65 3.37
N GLU A 28 -6.44 6.33 3.18
CA GLU A 28 -7.03 5.44 4.18
C GLU A 28 -6.22 5.42 5.47
N LEU A 29 -4.89 5.34 5.36
CA LEU A 29 -4.04 5.35 6.55
C LEU A 29 -4.17 6.66 7.32
N LEU A 30 -4.28 7.79 6.63
CA LEU A 30 -4.50 9.08 7.28
C LEU A 30 -5.87 9.12 7.97
N SER A 31 -6.88 8.49 7.39
CA SER A 31 -8.22 8.46 7.96
C SER A 31 -8.29 7.65 9.27
N TRP A 32 -7.33 6.77 9.50
CA TRP A 32 -7.24 6.01 10.75
C TRP A 32 -6.72 6.86 11.91
N GLN A 33 -6.39 8.13 11.65
CA GLN A 33 -5.97 9.11 12.67
C GLN A 33 -4.77 8.65 13.48
N LEU A 34 -3.85 7.95 12.84
CA LEU A 34 -2.61 7.57 13.46
C LEU A 34 -1.61 8.72 13.29
N ASP A 35 -1.20 9.33 14.38
CA ASP A 35 -0.32 10.50 14.36
C ASP A 35 0.94 10.27 13.53
N GLN A 36 1.47 9.07 13.58
CA GLN A 36 2.67 8.72 12.82
C GLN A 36 2.49 8.88 11.31
N TRP A 37 1.26 8.73 10.80
CA TRP A 37 0.99 8.85 9.36
C TRP A 37 1.03 10.29 8.88
N ALA A 38 0.70 11.25 9.75
CA ALA A 38 0.73 12.66 9.39
C ALA A 38 2.15 13.12 9.07
N GLN A 39 3.16 12.44 9.60
CA GLN A 39 4.56 12.79 9.40
C GLN A 39 5.23 11.99 8.29
N ILE A 40 4.54 11.01 7.72
CA ILE A 40 5.11 10.18 6.65
C ILE A 40 4.93 10.91 5.32
N LYS A 41 6.04 11.06 4.60
CA LYS A 41 6.02 11.68 3.28
C LYS A 41 5.28 10.78 2.29
N PRO A 42 4.50 11.36 1.37
CA PRO A 42 3.77 10.57 0.36
C PRO A 42 4.66 9.57 -0.39
N GLY A 43 5.89 9.97 -0.71
CA GLY A 43 6.84 9.08 -1.40
C GLY A 43 7.18 7.83 -0.63
N SER A 44 7.10 7.86 0.71
CA SER A 44 7.38 6.68 1.54
C SER A 44 6.36 5.58 1.32
N ILE A 45 5.08 5.93 1.14
CA ILE A 45 4.02 4.97 0.85
C ILE A 45 4.31 4.26 -0.48
N TYR A 46 4.64 5.03 -1.52
CA TYR A 46 4.94 4.46 -2.83
C TYR A 46 6.18 3.57 -2.78
N SER A 47 7.21 3.97 -2.03
CA SER A 47 8.40 3.15 -1.84
C SER A 47 8.09 1.83 -1.15
N MET A 48 7.22 1.86 -0.12
CA MET A 48 6.81 0.65 0.58
C MET A 48 6.03 -0.28 -0.32
N LEU A 49 5.12 0.26 -1.14
CA LEU A 49 4.36 -0.55 -2.10
C LEU A 49 5.30 -1.22 -3.09
N ALA A 50 6.30 -0.50 -3.60
CA ALA A 50 7.28 -1.05 -4.53
C ALA A 50 8.11 -2.15 -3.87
N THR A 51 8.54 -1.93 -2.62
CA THR A 51 9.31 -2.92 -1.87
C THR A 51 8.51 -4.19 -1.61
N LEU A 52 7.26 -4.04 -1.17
CA LEU A 52 6.39 -5.18 -0.91
C LEU A 52 6.10 -5.97 -2.18
N THR A 53 5.96 -5.27 -3.30
CA THR A 53 5.77 -5.91 -4.60
C THR A 53 7.01 -6.71 -4.98
N ARG A 54 8.19 -6.13 -4.83
CA ARG A 54 9.45 -6.80 -5.14
C ARG A 54 9.67 -8.02 -4.24
N GLN A 55 9.21 -7.96 -2.98
CA GLN A 55 9.33 -9.06 -2.04
C GLN A 55 8.29 -10.16 -2.26
N GLY A 56 7.34 -9.95 -3.16
CA GLY A 56 6.32 -10.95 -3.47
C GLY A 56 5.09 -10.91 -2.57
N TYR A 57 4.93 -9.89 -1.74
CA TYR A 57 3.75 -9.75 -0.87
C TYR A 57 2.60 -9.01 -1.54
N LEU A 58 2.91 -8.21 -2.55
CA LEU A 58 1.92 -7.50 -3.35
C LEU A 58 2.14 -7.81 -4.82
N GLU A 59 1.08 -7.66 -5.60
CA GLU A 59 1.13 -7.72 -7.05
C GLU A 59 0.64 -6.39 -7.61
N ARG A 60 1.39 -5.84 -8.55
CA ARG A 60 1.05 -4.60 -9.21
C ARG A 60 0.34 -4.89 -10.53
N HIS A 61 -0.75 -4.15 -10.76
CA HIS A 61 -1.50 -4.22 -12.00
C HIS A 61 -1.56 -2.83 -12.62
N ASP A 62 -1.12 -2.72 -13.87
CA ASP A 62 -1.23 -1.47 -14.61
C ASP A 62 -2.54 -1.50 -15.38
N ILE A 63 -3.46 -0.60 -15.04
CA ILE A 63 -4.77 -0.53 -15.68
C ILE A 63 -4.95 0.83 -16.35
N SER A 64 -5.92 0.91 -17.27
CA SER A 64 -6.30 2.17 -17.88
C SER A 64 -7.57 2.67 -17.21
N ASP A 65 -7.52 3.87 -16.66
CA ASP A 65 -8.66 4.51 -16.03
C ASP A 65 -8.88 5.85 -16.71
N ASP A 66 -9.95 5.94 -17.48
CA ASP A 66 -10.31 7.15 -18.21
C ASP A 66 -9.14 7.69 -19.04
N GLY A 67 -8.46 6.79 -19.76
CA GLY A 67 -7.34 7.13 -20.63
C GLY A 67 -6.02 7.31 -19.91
N ARG A 68 -5.97 7.12 -18.58
CA ARG A 68 -4.74 7.25 -17.80
C ARG A 68 -4.24 5.89 -17.35
N ALA A 69 -2.93 5.70 -17.41
CA ALA A 69 -2.31 4.52 -16.85
C ALA A 69 -2.26 4.68 -15.33
N VAL A 70 -2.86 3.74 -14.62
CA VAL A 70 -2.91 3.74 -13.16
C VAL A 70 -2.39 2.42 -12.65
N ALA A 71 -1.49 2.46 -11.66
CA ALA A 71 -0.98 1.25 -11.01
C ALA A 71 -1.82 0.99 -9.76
N VAL A 72 -2.42 -0.19 -9.69
CA VAL A 72 -3.12 -0.66 -8.49
C VAL A 72 -2.43 -1.89 -7.95
N HIS A 73 -2.67 -2.19 -6.69
CA HIS A 73 -2.00 -3.30 -6.00
C HIS A 73 -3.04 -4.23 -5.38
N THR A 74 -2.72 -5.51 -5.38
CA THR A 74 -3.47 -6.54 -4.67
C THR A 74 -2.49 -7.35 -3.83
N THR A 75 -3.01 -8.03 -2.80
CA THR A 75 -2.18 -8.93 -1.99
C THR A 75 -2.01 -10.26 -2.70
N THR A 76 -0.83 -10.86 -2.51
CA THR A 76 -0.58 -12.24 -2.90
C THR A 76 -0.94 -13.17 -1.74
N VAL A 77 -0.91 -14.48 -1.98
CA VAL A 77 -1.09 -15.45 -0.89
C VAL A 77 -0.03 -15.21 0.19
N ALA A 78 1.24 -15.03 -0.21
CA ALA A 78 2.32 -14.75 0.73
C ALA A 78 2.07 -13.45 1.51
N GLY A 79 1.52 -12.43 0.85
CA GLY A 79 1.19 -11.16 1.51
C GLY A 79 0.14 -11.33 2.58
N ARG A 80 -0.91 -12.08 2.28
CA ARG A 80 -1.97 -12.36 3.27
C ARG A 80 -1.44 -13.18 4.44
N HIS A 81 -0.53 -14.10 4.20
CA HIS A 81 0.09 -14.89 5.27
C HIS A 81 1.02 -14.04 6.14
N ARG A 82 1.56 -12.94 5.61
CA ARG A 82 2.41 -12.02 6.36
C ARG A 82 1.62 -11.23 7.41
N LEU A 83 0.35 -11.05 7.16
CA LEU A 83 -0.55 -10.38 8.09
C LEU A 83 -0.96 -11.34 9.22
#